data_710949257ebe0624171d2585b5de6a41
#
_entry.id   710949257ebe0624171d2585b5de6a41
#
_cell.length_a   1.000
_cell.length_b   1.000
_cell.length_c   1.000
_cell.angle_alpha   90.00
_cell.angle_beta   90.00
_cell.angle_gamma   90.00
#
_symmetry.space_group_name_H-M   'P 1'
#
loop_
_entity.id
_entity.type
_entity.pdbx_description
1 polymer ?
#
loop_
_entity_poly.entity_id
_entity_poly.type
_entity_poly.pdbx_seq_one_letter_code
_entity_poly.pdbx_strand_id
1 'polypeptide(L)'
;VITNQNTALEVPATVPPARDPHPSRRTAATKVLSVLQAFGACDGAASLNELTRYADLPKSTVHRMVGFLRAEGLVEMIDNRFLLTTKITELSTAVPLEISDHTRERLLPVLADLYESTREAVQLSVLCGTTARVVERLHGRQSSELATRLRGPLPLHCTAPGKVLLAGDPGLLPVLCAQGLEALTPASITSAGVLQSALTGVRKHGVAFDRSEWLPGFTGVAAPVWGPGPTLVGAISVFGPVQRLSPDAVARRVHHTAEIASRELHSTPPSTGHRLAG
;
A
#
# COMPACT_ATOMS: atom_id res chain seq x y z
N VAL A 1 -41.17 15.84 -8.41
CA VAL A 1 -40.77 15.18 -7.16
C VAL A 1 -39.67 14.18 -7.54
N ILE A 2 -38.41 14.60 -7.39
CA ILE A 2 -37.24 13.75 -7.68
C ILE A 2 -36.76 13.25 -6.32
N THR A 3 -37.02 11.96 -6.07
CA THR A 3 -36.55 11.28 -4.85
C THR A 3 -35.09 10.94 -5.03
N ASN A 4 -34.22 11.63 -4.29
CA ASN A 4 -32.78 11.43 -4.25
C ASN A 4 -32.50 10.21 -3.38
N GLN A 5 -32.33 9.02 -3.97
CA GLN A 5 -31.83 7.84 -3.26
C GLN A 5 -30.31 7.91 -3.20
N ASN A 6 -29.81 8.45 -2.09
CA ASN A 6 -28.42 8.43 -1.73
C ASN A 6 -28.07 7.00 -1.24
N THR A 7 -27.78 6.10 -2.17
CA THR A 7 -27.26 4.76 -1.84
C THR A 7 -25.83 4.94 -1.40
N ALA A 8 -25.62 4.96 -0.08
CA ALA A 8 -24.27 4.89 0.50
C ALA A 8 -23.62 3.59 0.03
N LEU A 9 -22.61 3.70 -0.83
CA LEU A 9 -21.78 2.57 -1.24
C LEU A 9 -21.01 2.10 0.01
N GLU A 10 -21.44 0.99 0.59
CA GLU A 10 -20.65 0.27 1.59
C GLU A 10 -19.37 -0.25 0.90
N VAL A 11 -18.27 0.47 1.11
CA VAL A 11 -16.94 -0.03 0.79
C VAL A 11 -16.62 -1.13 1.80
N PRO A 12 -16.29 -2.36 1.37
CA PRO A 12 -15.93 -3.41 2.30
C PRO A 12 -14.75 -2.95 3.15
N ALA A 13 -14.94 -2.98 4.47
CA ALA A 13 -13.91 -2.65 5.43
C ALA A 13 -12.72 -3.59 5.21
N THR A 14 -11.55 -3.04 4.98
CA THR A 14 -10.22 -3.66 5.04
C THR A 14 -10.15 -5.11 4.55
N VAL A 15 -9.25 -5.37 3.60
CA VAL A 15 -8.89 -6.73 3.15
C VAL A 15 -8.69 -7.63 4.36
N PRO A 16 -9.50 -8.68 4.54
CA PRO A 16 -9.27 -9.63 5.63
C PRO A 16 -7.94 -10.33 5.37
N PRO A 17 -7.15 -10.62 6.43
CA PRO A 17 -5.91 -11.39 6.26
C PRO A 17 -6.21 -12.73 5.59
N ALA A 18 -5.34 -13.14 4.66
CA ALA A 18 -5.44 -14.41 3.95
C ALA A 18 -5.79 -15.56 4.91
N ARG A 19 -6.90 -16.25 4.67
CA ARG A 19 -7.29 -17.41 5.47
C ARG A 19 -6.34 -18.55 5.19
N ASP A 20 -5.58 -18.98 6.19
CA ASP A 20 -4.81 -20.21 6.14
C ASP A 20 -5.74 -21.42 5.88
N PRO A 21 -5.45 -22.27 4.87
CA PRO A 21 -6.32 -23.39 4.50
C PRO A 21 -6.28 -24.59 5.45
N HIS A 22 -5.54 -24.53 6.56
CA HIS A 22 -5.48 -25.60 7.54
C HIS A 22 -5.84 -25.13 8.95
N PRO A 23 -6.74 -25.83 9.67
CA PRO A 23 -7.00 -25.60 11.09
C PRO A 23 -5.85 -26.21 11.94
N SER A 24 -4.60 -25.85 11.65
CA SER A 24 -3.51 -26.12 12.55
C SER A 24 -3.70 -25.24 13.80
N ARG A 25 -3.57 -25.82 14.99
CA ARG A 25 -3.60 -25.11 16.28
C ARG A 25 -2.73 -23.87 16.19
N ARG A 26 -3.37 -22.69 16.04
CA ARG A 26 -2.63 -21.42 16.02
C ARG A 26 -1.72 -21.36 17.24
N THR A 27 -0.43 -21.23 17.04
CA THR A 27 0.56 -21.11 18.13
C THR A 27 0.32 -19.85 18.93
N ALA A 28 0.90 -19.75 20.13
CA ALA A 28 0.80 -18.52 20.93
C ALA A 28 1.35 -17.30 20.14
N ALA A 29 2.47 -17.49 19.42
CA ALA A 29 3.05 -16.45 18.57
C ALA A 29 2.10 -16.00 17.46
N THR A 30 1.47 -16.93 16.74
CA THR A 30 0.48 -16.60 15.69
C THR A 30 -0.70 -15.83 16.27
N LYS A 31 -1.17 -16.16 17.49
CA LYS A 31 -2.26 -15.43 18.13
C LYS A 31 -1.87 -13.99 18.51
N VAL A 32 -0.65 -13.78 19.02
CA VAL A 32 -0.12 -12.43 19.32
C VAL A 32 -0.05 -11.60 18.05
N LEU A 33 0.48 -12.17 16.95
CA LEU A 33 0.56 -11.49 15.66
C LEU A 33 -0.83 -11.15 15.11
N SER A 34 -1.82 -12.06 15.22
CA SER A 34 -3.20 -11.78 14.80
C SER A 34 -3.81 -10.59 15.58
N VAL A 35 -3.50 -10.48 16.88
CA VAL A 35 -3.96 -9.34 17.70
C VAL A 35 -3.25 -8.04 17.28
N LEU A 36 -1.95 -8.06 17.02
CA LEU A 36 -1.23 -6.90 16.51
C LEU A 36 -1.77 -6.43 15.15
N GLN A 37 -2.05 -7.36 14.23
CA GLN A 37 -2.64 -7.04 12.94
C GLN A 37 -4.04 -6.42 13.07
N ALA A 38 -4.84 -6.84 14.06
CA ALA A 38 -6.16 -6.29 14.34
C ALA A 38 -6.13 -4.79 14.70
N PHE A 39 -5.06 -4.28 15.29
CA PHE A 39 -4.90 -2.84 15.53
C PHE A 39 -4.81 -2.03 14.23
N GLY A 40 -4.25 -2.61 13.15
CA GLY A 40 -4.20 -1.96 11.84
C GLY A 40 -5.59 -1.69 11.26
N ALA A 41 -6.59 -2.55 11.57
CA ALA A 41 -7.98 -2.35 11.17
C ALA A 41 -8.73 -1.32 12.05
N CYS A 42 -8.11 -0.84 13.13
CA CYS A 42 -8.69 0.07 14.11
C CYS A 42 -7.89 1.39 14.25
N ASP A 43 -7.13 1.78 13.23
CA ASP A 43 -6.28 2.99 13.24
C ASP A 43 -5.34 3.09 14.46
N GLY A 44 -4.85 1.96 14.93
CA GLY A 44 -3.90 1.88 16.04
C GLY A 44 -4.51 1.96 17.45
N ALA A 45 -5.83 2.19 17.57
CA ALA A 45 -6.53 2.25 18.87
C ALA A 45 -7.83 1.42 18.84
N ALA A 46 -7.96 0.45 19.74
CA ALA A 46 -9.08 -0.50 19.73
C ALA A 46 -9.58 -0.86 21.12
N SER A 47 -10.89 -1.13 21.23
CA SER A 47 -11.47 -1.82 22.37
C SER A 47 -11.20 -3.33 22.30
N LEU A 48 -11.36 -4.04 23.42
CA LEU A 48 -11.21 -5.49 23.46
C LEU A 48 -12.17 -6.21 22.50
N ASN A 49 -13.37 -5.68 22.31
CA ASN A 49 -14.38 -6.27 21.43
C ASN A 49 -14.01 -6.12 19.95
N GLU A 50 -13.48 -4.96 19.55
CA GLU A 50 -12.95 -4.73 18.20
C GLU A 50 -11.78 -5.66 17.88
N LEU A 51 -10.79 -5.75 18.79
CA LEU A 51 -9.67 -6.68 18.65
C LEU A 51 -10.14 -8.14 18.55
N THR A 52 -11.16 -8.54 19.34
CA THR A 52 -11.73 -9.89 19.28
C THR A 52 -12.34 -10.19 17.92
N ARG A 53 -13.08 -9.23 17.36
CA ARG A 53 -13.71 -9.35 16.05
C ARG A 53 -12.67 -9.45 14.91
N TYR A 54 -11.68 -8.57 14.92
CA TYR A 54 -10.70 -8.50 13.83
C TYR A 54 -9.61 -9.59 13.91
N ALA A 55 -9.21 -10.02 15.13
CA ALA A 55 -8.24 -11.10 15.30
C ALA A 55 -8.85 -12.49 15.07
N ASP A 56 -10.18 -12.61 15.03
CA ASP A 56 -10.90 -13.89 14.93
C ASP A 56 -10.42 -14.89 16.00
N LEU A 57 -10.39 -14.43 17.24
CA LEU A 57 -9.95 -15.21 18.41
C LEU A 57 -10.95 -15.07 19.56
N PRO A 58 -11.09 -16.08 20.45
CA PRO A 58 -11.91 -15.97 21.64
C PRO A 58 -11.48 -14.78 22.52
N LYS A 59 -12.43 -14.05 23.11
CA LYS A 59 -12.20 -12.84 23.93
C LYS A 59 -11.19 -13.06 25.04
N SER A 60 -11.21 -14.22 25.73
CA SER A 60 -10.25 -14.59 26.77
C SER A 60 -8.82 -14.74 26.22
N THR A 61 -8.70 -15.23 24.97
CA THR A 61 -7.41 -15.34 24.29
C THR A 61 -6.88 -13.96 23.93
N VAL A 62 -7.71 -13.10 23.33
CA VAL A 62 -7.33 -11.73 22.98
C VAL A 62 -6.90 -10.95 24.22
N HIS A 63 -7.68 -11.03 25.33
CA HIS A 63 -7.35 -10.36 26.58
C HIS A 63 -5.96 -10.79 27.09
N ARG A 64 -5.63 -12.09 27.05
CA ARG A 64 -4.32 -12.60 27.45
C ARG A 64 -3.21 -12.13 26.51
N MET A 65 -3.45 -12.12 25.19
CA MET A 65 -2.44 -11.64 24.21
C MET A 65 -2.17 -10.15 24.38
N VAL A 66 -3.20 -9.34 24.56
CA VAL A 66 -3.06 -7.91 24.87
C VAL A 66 -2.29 -7.71 26.19
N GLY A 67 -2.53 -8.57 27.21
CA GLY A 67 -1.77 -8.56 28.45
C GLY A 67 -0.27 -8.75 28.22
N PHE A 68 0.14 -9.68 27.36
CA PHE A 68 1.54 -9.87 26.99
C PHE A 68 2.09 -8.64 26.23
N LEU A 69 1.36 -8.11 25.26
CA LEU A 69 1.78 -6.92 24.52
C LEU A 69 1.95 -5.69 25.43
N ARG A 70 1.11 -5.55 26.44
CA ARG A 70 1.25 -4.49 27.46
C ARG A 70 2.46 -4.70 28.34
N ALA A 71 2.72 -5.93 28.80
CA ALA A 71 3.90 -6.26 29.61
C ALA A 71 5.20 -5.95 28.84
N GLU A 72 5.20 -6.16 27.53
CA GLU A 72 6.33 -5.83 26.65
C GLU A 72 6.35 -4.35 26.22
N GLY A 73 5.40 -3.53 26.66
CA GLY A 73 5.33 -2.11 26.34
C GLY A 73 4.97 -1.80 24.89
N LEU A 74 4.42 -2.76 24.13
CA LEU A 74 3.98 -2.58 22.75
C LEU A 74 2.57 -2.00 22.65
N VAL A 75 1.79 -2.16 23.72
CA VAL A 75 0.40 -1.67 23.84
C VAL A 75 0.25 -0.98 25.20
N GLU A 76 -0.46 0.12 25.24
CA GLU A 76 -0.92 0.78 26.45
C GLU A 76 -2.46 0.84 26.49
N MET A 77 -3.01 1.21 27.64
CA MET A 77 -4.46 1.39 27.80
C MET A 77 -4.75 2.81 28.25
N ILE A 78 -5.50 3.55 27.46
CA ILE A 78 -5.98 4.91 27.74
C ILE A 78 -7.49 4.91 27.53
N ASP A 79 -8.25 5.46 28.47
CA ASP A 79 -9.70 5.60 28.40
C ASP A 79 -10.46 4.32 27.94
N ASN A 80 -10.06 3.18 28.52
CA ASN A 80 -10.61 1.86 28.21
C ASN A 80 -10.42 1.40 26.76
N ARG A 81 -9.48 2.00 26.02
CA ARG A 81 -9.02 1.57 24.70
C ARG A 81 -7.54 1.16 24.77
N PHE A 82 -7.19 0.16 24.00
CA PHE A 82 -5.81 -0.25 23.80
C PHE A 82 -5.21 0.51 22.63
N LEU A 83 -4.01 1.04 22.78
CA LEU A 83 -3.26 1.79 21.78
C LEU A 83 -1.90 1.13 21.55
N LEU A 84 -1.45 1.12 20.31
CA LEU A 84 -0.06 0.80 20.01
C LEU A 84 0.86 1.93 20.50
N THR A 85 1.98 1.57 21.12
CA THR A 85 2.98 2.53 21.60
C THR A 85 4.01 2.86 20.50
N THR A 86 4.82 3.89 20.76
CA THR A 86 5.95 4.25 19.88
C THR A 86 6.99 3.14 19.73
N LYS A 87 7.03 2.16 20.63
CA LYS A 87 7.92 0.99 20.53
C LYS A 87 7.67 0.17 19.24
N ILE A 88 6.43 0.16 18.72
CA ILE A 88 6.12 -0.44 17.41
C ILE A 88 6.82 0.33 16.28
N THR A 89 6.86 1.67 16.37
CA THR A 89 7.56 2.51 15.40
C THR A 89 9.08 2.27 15.49
N GLU A 90 9.64 2.15 16.68
CA GLU A 90 11.06 1.81 16.88
C GLU A 90 11.42 0.47 16.22
N LEU A 91 10.57 -0.55 16.40
CA LEU A 91 10.76 -1.83 15.73
C LEU A 91 10.64 -1.71 14.20
N SER A 92 9.76 -0.84 13.69
CA SER A 92 9.59 -0.62 12.26
C SER A 92 10.77 0.13 11.64
N THR A 93 11.47 0.98 12.38
CA THR A 93 12.67 1.69 11.92
C THR A 93 13.86 0.75 11.73
N ALA A 94 13.86 -0.42 12.39
CA ALA A 94 14.85 -1.46 12.14
C ALA A 94 14.66 -2.19 10.79
N VAL A 95 13.48 -2.04 10.17
CA VAL A 95 13.25 -2.51 8.80
C VAL A 95 13.84 -1.45 7.86
N PRO A 96 14.85 -1.77 7.04
CA PRO A 96 15.33 -0.83 6.03
C PRO A 96 14.13 -0.36 5.20
N LEU A 97 13.81 0.94 5.25
CA LEU A 97 12.89 1.51 4.28
C LEU A 97 13.56 1.33 2.93
N GLU A 98 12.92 0.62 2.02
CA GLU A 98 13.45 0.38 0.67
C GLU A 98 13.67 1.69 -0.11
N ILE A 99 13.14 2.79 0.41
CA ILE A 99 13.43 4.16 -0.03
C ILE A 99 13.91 4.97 1.18
N SER A 100 15.13 5.53 1.09
CA SER A 100 15.65 6.44 2.12
C SER A 100 14.83 7.73 2.19
N ASP A 101 14.79 8.38 3.36
CA ASP A 101 14.13 9.68 3.50
C ASP A 101 14.68 10.70 2.51
N HIS A 102 15.97 10.69 2.25
CA HIS A 102 16.60 11.53 1.23
C HIS A 102 16.04 11.29 -0.17
N THR A 103 15.84 10.03 -0.57
CA THR A 103 15.22 9.69 -1.86
C THR A 103 13.78 10.21 -1.92
N ARG A 104 13.03 10.05 -0.84
CA ARG A 104 11.64 10.52 -0.73
C ARG A 104 11.56 12.04 -0.87
N GLU A 105 12.40 12.78 -0.15
CA GLU A 105 12.48 14.25 -0.21
C GLU A 105 12.81 14.75 -1.62
N ARG A 106 13.71 14.08 -2.33
CA ARG A 106 14.05 14.43 -3.72
C ARG A 106 12.91 14.21 -4.70
N LEU A 107 12.07 13.22 -4.48
CA LEU A 107 10.95 12.90 -5.36
C LEU A 107 9.70 13.73 -5.05
N LEU A 108 9.60 14.33 -3.85
CA LEU A 108 8.41 15.07 -3.44
C LEU A 108 8.01 16.21 -4.40
N PRO A 109 8.93 17.05 -4.92
CA PRO A 109 8.57 18.07 -5.92
C PRO A 109 7.96 17.48 -7.20
N VAL A 110 8.52 16.37 -7.68
CA VAL A 110 8.05 15.68 -8.88
C VAL A 110 6.64 15.11 -8.68
N LEU A 111 6.35 14.58 -7.49
CA LEU A 111 5.01 14.13 -7.12
C LEU A 111 4.03 15.30 -6.99
N ALA A 112 4.48 16.44 -6.46
CA ALA A 112 3.66 17.65 -6.32
C ALA A 112 3.24 18.20 -7.69
N ASP A 113 4.14 18.25 -8.66
CA ASP A 113 3.83 18.70 -10.03
C ASP A 113 2.81 17.79 -10.70
N LEU A 114 2.92 16.46 -10.49
CA LEU A 114 1.94 15.50 -11.00
C LEU A 114 0.57 15.70 -10.33
N TYR A 115 0.54 15.93 -9.02
CA TYR A 115 -0.69 16.23 -8.29
C TYR A 115 -1.34 17.54 -8.78
N GLU A 116 -0.57 18.62 -8.94
CA GLU A 116 -1.07 19.90 -9.43
C GLU A 116 -1.71 19.77 -10.81
N SER A 117 -1.16 18.91 -11.66
CA SER A 117 -1.65 18.71 -13.02
C SER A 117 -2.84 17.76 -13.15
N THR A 118 -3.02 16.83 -12.19
CA THR A 118 -4.09 15.81 -12.24
C THR A 118 -5.20 16.07 -11.24
N ARG A 119 -4.89 16.71 -10.12
CA ARG A 119 -5.79 16.95 -8.96
C ARG A 119 -6.37 15.67 -8.36
N GLU A 120 -5.83 14.52 -8.74
CA GLU A 120 -6.19 13.22 -8.17
C GLU A 120 -5.07 12.70 -7.24
N ALA A 121 -5.33 11.64 -6.48
CA ALA A 121 -4.35 11.11 -5.53
C ALA A 121 -3.10 10.59 -6.26
N VAL A 122 -1.94 11.19 -5.94
CA VAL A 122 -0.62 10.76 -6.43
C VAL A 122 0.08 9.99 -5.33
N GLN A 123 0.71 8.88 -5.67
CA GLN A 123 1.37 8.00 -4.72
C GLN A 123 2.73 7.55 -5.24
N LEU A 124 3.68 7.40 -4.31
CA LEU A 124 4.90 6.64 -4.50
C LEU A 124 4.79 5.35 -3.71
N SER A 125 4.94 4.22 -4.37
CA SER A 125 4.82 2.90 -3.76
C SER A 125 6.08 2.09 -3.98
N VAL A 126 6.42 1.24 -3.01
CA VAL A 126 7.56 0.32 -3.05
C VAL A 126 7.12 -1.12 -2.87
N LEU A 127 7.93 -2.04 -3.31
CA LEU A 127 7.73 -3.47 -3.08
C LEU A 127 8.00 -3.79 -1.60
N CYS A 128 7.12 -4.54 -0.96
CA CYS A 128 7.28 -5.01 0.41
C CYS A 128 6.79 -6.47 0.51
N GLY A 129 7.73 -7.40 0.40
CA GLY A 129 7.39 -8.82 0.29
C GLY A 129 6.48 -9.10 -0.91
N THR A 130 5.28 -9.62 -0.69
CA THR A 130 4.29 -9.91 -1.73
C THR A 130 3.21 -8.84 -1.89
N THR A 131 3.46 -7.63 -1.41
CA THR A 131 2.54 -6.48 -1.49
C THR A 131 3.29 -5.22 -1.91
N ALA A 132 2.55 -4.18 -2.30
CA ALA A 132 3.11 -2.84 -2.44
C ALA A 132 2.73 -1.98 -1.22
N ARG A 133 3.67 -1.14 -0.77
CA ARG A 133 3.45 -0.17 0.32
C ARG A 133 3.57 1.24 -0.21
N VAL A 134 2.60 2.07 0.10
CA VAL A 134 2.66 3.51 -0.19
C VAL A 134 3.60 4.17 0.82
N VAL A 135 4.65 4.81 0.32
CA VAL A 135 5.65 5.53 1.13
C VAL A 135 5.44 7.03 1.10
N GLU A 136 4.78 7.55 0.06
CA GLU A 136 4.37 8.95 -0.03
C GLU A 136 3.02 9.07 -0.73
N ARG A 137 2.18 10.01 -0.28
CA ARG A 137 0.86 10.26 -0.86
C ARG A 137 0.51 11.73 -0.81
N LEU A 138 0.19 12.28 -1.97
CA LEU A 138 -0.37 13.61 -2.14
C LEU A 138 -1.83 13.50 -2.56
N HIS A 139 -2.72 14.19 -1.87
CA HIS A 139 -4.16 14.21 -2.20
C HIS A 139 -4.82 15.48 -1.69
N GLY A 140 -5.87 15.92 -2.38
CA GLY A 140 -6.70 17.03 -1.94
C GLY A 140 -7.79 16.61 -0.96
N ARG A 141 -8.55 17.61 -0.46
CA ARG A 141 -9.66 17.39 0.48
C ARG A 141 -10.71 16.41 -0.03
N GLN A 142 -11.00 16.43 -1.34
CA GLN A 142 -11.99 15.54 -1.96
C GLN A 142 -11.57 14.06 -1.96
N SER A 143 -10.28 13.78 -1.81
CA SER A 143 -9.73 12.42 -1.77
C SER A 143 -9.27 12.01 -0.36
N SER A 144 -9.42 12.87 0.66
CA SER A 144 -8.93 12.63 2.02
C SER A 144 -9.62 11.46 2.70
N GLU A 145 -10.93 11.33 2.54
CA GLU A 145 -11.70 10.21 3.09
C GLU A 145 -11.28 8.89 2.44
N LEU A 146 -11.12 8.88 1.11
CA LEU A 146 -10.62 7.74 0.38
C LEU A 146 -9.19 7.37 0.82
N ALA A 147 -8.30 8.35 0.93
CA ALA A 147 -6.93 8.14 1.38
C ALA A 147 -6.85 7.55 2.79
N THR A 148 -7.79 7.90 3.67
CA THR A 148 -7.89 7.33 5.01
C THR A 148 -8.40 5.89 4.96
N ARG A 149 -9.38 5.59 4.12
CA ARG A 149 -9.94 4.23 3.95
C ARG A 149 -8.95 3.25 3.28
N LEU A 150 -8.06 3.75 2.44
CA LEU A 150 -7.07 2.96 1.69
C LEU A 150 -5.70 2.90 2.41
N ARG A 151 -5.72 2.78 3.73
CA ARG A 151 -4.52 2.48 4.52
C ARG A 151 -4.24 0.98 4.46
N GLY A 152 -2.98 0.63 4.32
CA GLY A 152 -2.54 -0.76 4.30
C GLY A 152 -1.77 -1.14 3.03
N PRO A 153 -1.32 -2.39 2.97
CA PRO A 153 -0.59 -2.90 1.82
C PRO A 153 -1.51 -3.03 0.60
N LEU A 154 -0.98 -2.70 -0.57
CA LEU A 154 -1.68 -2.81 -1.85
C LEU A 154 -1.40 -4.19 -2.48
N PRO A 155 -2.42 -4.90 -2.97
CA PRO A 155 -2.23 -6.14 -3.72
C PRO A 155 -1.45 -5.90 -5.02
N LEU A 156 -0.48 -6.79 -5.33
CA LEU A 156 0.36 -6.62 -6.52
C LEU A 156 -0.39 -6.94 -7.83
N HIS A 157 -1.35 -7.86 -7.82
CA HIS A 157 -2.00 -8.36 -9.03
C HIS A 157 -3.09 -7.45 -9.60
N CYS A 158 -3.73 -6.61 -8.79
CA CYS A 158 -4.92 -5.85 -9.15
C CYS A 158 -4.80 -4.34 -8.91
N THR A 159 -3.60 -3.83 -8.57
CA THR A 159 -3.33 -2.38 -8.48
C THR A 159 -2.34 -1.95 -9.54
N ALA A 160 -2.44 -0.71 -10.02
CA ALA A 160 -1.50 -0.20 -11.01
C ALA A 160 -0.05 -0.19 -10.49
N PRO A 161 0.26 0.38 -9.29
CA PRO A 161 1.61 0.33 -8.75
C PRO A 161 2.06 -1.10 -8.45
N GLY A 162 1.16 -1.97 -7.98
CA GLY A 162 1.47 -3.38 -7.74
C GLY A 162 1.94 -4.11 -9.00
N LYS A 163 1.24 -3.92 -10.13
CA LYS A 163 1.64 -4.53 -11.41
C LYS A 163 2.97 -3.99 -11.93
N VAL A 164 3.28 -2.71 -11.71
CA VAL A 164 4.61 -2.15 -12.02
C VAL A 164 5.70 -2.85 -11.21
N LEU A 165 5.52 -2.94 -9.90
CA LEU A 165 6.51 -3.55 -9.00
C LEU A 165 6.70 -5.05 -9.29
N LEU A 166 5.60 -5.76 -9.53
CA LEU A 166 5.63 -7.17 -9.92
C LEU A 166 6.27 -7.41 -11.29
N ALA A 167 6.12 -6.47 -12.23
CA ALA A 167 6.78 -6.54 -13.52
C ALA A 167 8.30 -6.38 -13.40
N GLY A 168 8.78 -5.65 -12.39
CA GLY A 168 10.19 -5.46 -12.08
C GLY A 168 10.84 -6.64 -11.36
N ASP A 169 10.05 -7.49 -10.70
CA ASP A 169 10.52 -8.71 -10.04
C ASP A 169 9.75 -9.95 -10.53
N PRO A 170 10.19 -10.55 -11.64
CA PRO A 170 9.51 -11.73 -12.20
C PRO A 170 9.50 -12.95 -11.27
N GLY A 171 10.40 -13.03 -10.29
CA GLY A 171 10.49 -14.12 -9.32
C GLY A 171 9.29 -14.18 -8.36
N LEU A 172 8.59 -13.05 -8.16
CA LEU A 172 7.43 -12.98 -7.28
C LEU A 172 6.14 -13.55 -7.89
N LEU A 173 6.02 -13.60 -9.21
CA LEU A 173 4.78 -14.06 -9.85
C LEU A 173 4.40 -15.49 -9.45
N PRO A 174 5.31 -16.50 -9.47
CA PRO A 174 4.98 -17.85 -8.99
C PRO A 174 4.56 -17.87 -7.52
N VAL A 175 5.19 -17.07 -6.67
CA VAL A 175 4.87 -16.97 -5.24
C VAL A 175 3.44 -16.47 -5.03
N LEU A 176 3.08 -15.37 -5.73
CA LEU A 176 1.72 -14.81 -5.70
C LEU A 176 0.67 -15.79 -6.22
N CYS A 177 0.95 -16.47 -7.31
CA CYS A 177 0.04 -17.47 -7.86
C CYS A 177 -0.18 -18.64 -6.90
N ALA A 178 0.86 -19.06 -6.18
CA ALA A 178 0.75 -20.11 -5.15
C ALA A 178 -0.09 -19.68 -3.94
N GLN A 179 -0.07 -18.40 -3.58
CA GLN A 179 -0.91 -17.82 -2.52
C GLN A 179 -2.39 -17.66 -2.95
N GLY A 180 -2.64 -17.63 -4.25
CA GLY A 180 -3.93 -17.34 -4.85
C GLY A 180 -4.10 -15.84 -5.19
N LEU A 181 -4.73 -15.56 -6.32
CA LEU A 181 -5.06 -14.20 -6.77
C LEU A 181 -6.50 -13.89 -6.35
N GLU A 182 -6.66 -13.15 -5.27
CA GLU A 182 -7.98 -12.84 -4.70
C GLU A 182 -8.80 -11.93 -5.63
N ALA A 183 -10.08 -12.26 -5.82
CA ALA A 183 -11.05 -11.41 -6.52
C ALA A 183 -11.61 -10.35 -5.56
N LEU A 184 -11.06 -9.14 -5.58
CA LEU A 184 -11.54 -8.00 -4.78
C LEU A 184 -12.71 -7.29 -5.46
N THR A 185 -12.77 -7.38 -6.79
CA THR A 185 -13.87 -6.88 -7.63
C THR A 185 -14.12 -7.88 -8.75
N PRO A 186 -15.25 -7.75 -9.48
CA PRO A 186 -15.46 -8.54 -10.69
C PRO A 186 -14.43 -8.32 -11.80
N ALA A 187 -13.68 -7.20 -11.75
CA ALA A 187 -12.63 -6.86 -12.70
C ALA A 187 -11.24 -7.31 -12.27
N SER A 188 -11.07 -7.85 -11.06
CA SER A 188 -9.77 -8.30 -10.54
C SER A 188 -9.17 -9.40 -11.43
N ILE A 189 -7.87 -9.31 -11.65
CA ILE A 189 -7.13 -10.35 -12.37
C ILE A 189 -6.92 -11.54 -11.41
N THR A 190 -7.57 -12.66 -11.68
CA THR A 190 -7.49 -13.90 -10.90
C THR A 190 -6.79 -15.04 -11.64
N SER A 191 -6.42 -14.82 -12.91
CA SER A 191 -5.71 -15.81 -13.73
C SER A 191 -4.23 -15.45 -13.87
N ALA A 192 -3.36 -16.42 -13.57
CA ALA A 192 -1.91 -16.28 -13.74
C ALA A 192 -1.52 -15.91 -15.18
N GLY A 193 -2.18 -16.50 -16.19
CA GLY A 193 -1.91 -16.21 -17.61
C GLY A 193 -2.30 -14.78 -18.00
N VAL A 194 -3.44 -14.29 -17.50
CA VAL A 194 -3.87 -12.90 -17.74
C VAL A 194 -2.92 -11.92 -17.04
N LEU A 195 -2.53 -12.22 -15.79
CA LEU A 195 -1.56 -11.39 -15.07
C LEU A 195 -0.20 -11.36 -15.78
N GLN A 196 0.31 -12.52 -16.21
CA GLN A 196 1.57 -12.61 -16.98
C GLN A 196 1.53 -11.75 -18.25
N SER A 197 0.42 -11.77 -18.97
CA SER A 197 0.22 -10.96 -20.18
C SER A 197 0.20 -9.46 -19.84
N ALA A 198 -0.50 -9.07 -18.76
CA ALA A 198 -0.50 -7.69 -18.28
C ALA A 198 0.90 -7.21 -17.92
N LEU A 199 1.68 -8.02 -17.17
CA LEU A 199 3.06 -7.69 -16.79
C LEU A 199 4.00 -7.58 -18.00
N THR A 200 3.79 -8.39 -19.03
CA THR A 200 4.51 -8.27 -20.30
C THR A 200 4.22 -6.92 -20.97
N GLY A 201 2.95 -6.50 -20.93
CA GLY A 201 2.54 -5.16 -21.40
C GLY A 201 3.21 -4.04 -20.60
N VAL A 202 3.28 -4.17 -19.28
CA VAL A 202 3.97 -3.19 -18.40
C VAL A 202 5.44 -3.07 -18.75
N ARG A 203 6.16 -4.20 -18.92
CA ARG A 203 7.57 -4.17 -19.32
C ARG A 203 7.80 -3.54 -20.68
N LYS A 204 6.87 -3.73 -21.63
CA LYS A 204 6.98 -3.19 -22.98
C LYS A 204 6.66 -1.70 -23.06
N HIS A 205 5.65 -1.24 -22.31
CA HIS A 205 5.08 0.11 -22.47
C HIS A 205 5.43 1.04 -21.30
N GLY A 206 6.04 0.54 -20.23
CA GLY A 206 6.44 1.34 -19.07
C GLY A 206 5.27 1.85 -18.22
N VAL A 207 4.04 1.35 -18.42
CA VAL A 207 2.86 1.75 -17.64
C VAL A 207 1.99 0.54 -17.30
N ALA A 208 1.37 0.60 -16.13
CA ALA A 208 0.35 -0.33 -15.70
C ALA A 208 -0.95 0.42 -15.40
N PHE A 209 -2.07 -0.27 -15.57
CA PHE A 209 -3.41 0.27 -15.33
C PHE A 209 -4.12 -0.56 -14.25
N ASP A 210 -4.91 0.09 -13.42
CA ASP A 210 -5.96 -0.50 -12.60
C ASP A 210 -7.29 0.01 -13.14
N ARG A 211 -8.11 -0.89 -13.66
CA ARG A 211 -9.42 -0.56 -14.26
C ARG A 211 -10.53 -1.09 -13.36
N SER A 212 -10.65 -0.51 -12.16
CA SER A 212 -11.55 -0.96 -11.09
C SER A 212 -11.27 -2.40 -10.63
N GLU A 213 -10.02 -2.83 -10.75
CA GLU A 213 -9.59 -4.17 -10.36
C GLU A 213 -9.43 -4.31 -8.85
N TRP A 214 -9.02 -3.22 -8.18
CA TRP A 214 -8.83 -3.19 -6.73
C TRP A 214 -10.06 -2.66 -5.98
N LEU A 215 -10.62 -1.54 -6.45
CA LEU A 215 -11.77 -0.89 -5.83
C LEU A 215 -12.81 -0.54 -6.88
N PRO A 216 -14.09 -0.99 -6.72
CA PRO A 216 -15.15 -0.68 -7.67
C PRO A 216 -15.33 0.84 -7.84
N GLY A 217 -15.47 1.30 -9.08
CA GLY A 217 -15.67 2.71 -9.41
C GLY A 217 -14.40 3.58 -9.32
N PHE A 218 -13.25 2.98 -9.05
CA PHE A 218 -11.95 3.66 -9.03
C PHE A 218 -11.02 3.08 -10.09
N THR A 219 -10.06 3.88 -10.51
CA THR A 219 -9.09 3.52 -11.52
C THR A 219 -7.74 4.14 -11.20
N GLY A 220 -6.68 3.59 -11.77
CA GLY A 220 -5.34 4.12 -11.59
C GLY A 220 -4.41 3.78 -12.74
N VAL A 221 -3.33 4.53 -12.81
CA VAL A 221 -2.22 4.28 -13.72
C VAL A 221 -0.91 4.49 -12.97
N ALA A 222 0.09 3.67 -13.25
CA ALA A 222 1.40 3.73 -12.61
C ALA A 222 2.52 3.53 -13.61
N ALA A 223 3.69 4.07 -13.28
CA ALA A 223 4.93 3.87 -14.03
C ALA A 223 6.11 3.63 -13.10
N PRO A 224 7.15 2.88 -13.54
CA PRO A 224 8.31 2.52 -12.73
C PRO A 224 9.25 3.71 -12.52
N VAL A 225 9.79 3.82 -11.31
CA VAL A 225 10.89 4.73 -10.97
C VAL A 225 12.14 3.90 -10.80
N TRP A 226 13.13 4.17 -11.64
CA TRP A 226 14.42 3.47 -11.65
C TRP A 226 15.49 4.27 -10.90
N GLY A 227 16.26 3.59 -10.11
CA GLY A 227 17.47 4.10 -9.47
C GLY A 227 18.72 3.81 -10.32
N PRO A 228 19.91 4.07 -9.77
CA PRO A 228 21.15 3.75 -10.44
C PRO A 228 21.22 2.28 -10.88
N GLY A 229 21.60 2.05 -12.14
CA GLY A 229 21.59 0.72 -12.76
C GLY A 229 20.16 0.21 -13.04
N PRO A 230 19.96 -1.11 -13.06
CA PRO A 230 18.66 -1.74 -13.34
C PRO A 230 17.74 -1.86 -12.09
N THR A 231 17.99 -1.06 -11.07
CA THR A 231 17.25 -1.17 -9.79
C THR A 231 15.91 -0.46 -9.87
N LEU A 232 14.82 -1.20 -9.74
CA LEU A 232 13.49 -0.62 -9.57
C LEU A 232 13.33 -0.12 -8.12
N VAL A 233 13.27 1.21 -7.95
CA VAL A 233 13.14 1.86 -6.64
C VAL A 233 11.69 1.88 -6.18
N GLY A 234 10.75 2.05 -7.11
CA GLY A 234 9.33 2.14 -6.77
C GLY A 234 8.46 2.38 -7.99
N ALA A 235 7.20 2.72 -7.74
CA ALA A 235 6.22 3.07 -8.74
C ALA A 235 5.51 4.37 -8.37
N ILE A 236 5.47 5.34 -9.28
CA ILE A 236 4.63 6.54 -9.18
C ILE A 236 3.28 6.20 -9.80
N SER A 237 2.19 6.55 -9.12
CA SER A 237 0.83 6.31 -9.60
C SER A 237 -0.10 7.49 -9.36
N VAL A 238 -1.12 7.59 -10.22
CA VAL A 238 -2.30 8.42 -10.04
C VAL A 238 -3.50 7.49 -9.84
N PHE A 239 -4.32 7.79 -8.86
CA PHE A 239 -5.49 7.00 -8.50
C PHE A 239 -6.67 7.91 -8.19
N GLY A 240 -7.85 7.59 -8.70
CA GLY A 240 -9.06 8.39 -8.52
C GLY A 240 -10.33 7.70 -9.03
N PRO A 241 -11.51 8.31 -8.81
CA PRO A 241 -12.77 7.77 -9.31
C PRO A 241 -12.84 7.83 -10.83
N VAL A 242 -13.46 6.81 -11.44
CA VAL A 242 -13.59 6.68 -12.91
C VAL A 242 -14.32 7.86 -13.57
N GLN A 243 -15.12 8.60 -12.80
CA GLN A 243 -15.84 9.79 -13.29
C GLN A 243 -14.91 10.99 -13.50
N ARG A 244 -13.76 11.04 -12.82
CA ARG A 244 -12.82 12.16 -12.88
C ARG A 244 -11.49 11.80 -13.51
N LEU A 245 -11.05 10.55 -13.36
CA LEU A 245 -9.77 10.08 -13.85
C LEU A 245 -9.96 9.15 -15.05
N SER A 246 -9.46 9.56 -16.21
CA SER A 246 -9.24 8.67 -17.35
C SER A 246 -7.77 8.21 -17.33
N PRO A 247 -7.49 6.95 -16.99
CA PRO A 247 -6.12 6.48 -16.87
C PRO A 247 -5.35 6.55 -18.18
N ASP A 248 -6.02 6.31 -19.31
CA ASP A 248 -5.39 6.41 -20.64
C ASP A 248 -4.99 7.85 -20.99
N ALA A 249 -5.78 8.84 -20.59
CA ALA A 249 -5.49 10.26 -20.84
C ALA A 249 -4.26 10.74 -20.05
N VAL A 250 -4.05 10.23 -18.82
CA VAL A 250 -2.94 10.65 -17.95
C VAL A 250 -1.72 9.74 -18.04
N ALA A 251 -1.81 8.60 -18.72
CA ALA A 251 -0.74 7.59 -18.77
C ALA A 251 0.61 8.16 -19.24
N ARG A 252 0.61 8.96 -20.30
CA ARG A 252 1.86 9.60 -20.81
C ARG A 252 2.46 10.54 -19.77
N ARG A 253 1.64 11.27 -19.02
CA ARG A 253 2.10 12.19 -17.99
C ARG A 253 2.72 11.42 -16.82
N VAL A 254 2.06 10.37 -16.34
CA VAL A 254 2.57 9.52 -15.27
C VAL A 254 3.90 8.86 -15.68
N HIS A 255 3.99 8.36 -16.90
CA HIS A 255 5.23 7.80 -17.45
C HIS A 255 6.34 8.84 -17.48
N HIS A 256 6.09 10.02 -18.04
CA HIS A 256 7.06 11.12 -18.11
C HIS A 256 7.51 11.59 -16.71
N THR A 257 6.57 11.70 -15.76
CA THR A 257 6.91 12.01 -14.36
C THR A 257 7.82 10.96 -13.74
N ALA A 258 7.57 9.67 -13.99
CA ALA A 258 8.42 8.59 -13.50
C ALA A 258 9.81 8.61 -14.14
N GLU A 259 9.95 9.02 -15.41
CA GLU A 259 11.25 9.25 -16.06
C GLU A 259 12.02 10.42 -15.43
N ILE A 260 11.32 11.53 -15.10
CA ILE A 260 11.93 12.66 -14.37
C ILE A 260 12.42 12.18 -13.01
N ALA A 261 11.56 11.49 -12.24
CA ALA A 261 11.92 10.93 -10.95
C ALA A 261 13.14 10.00 -11.04
N SER A 262 13.19 9.16 -12.05
CA SER A 262 14.34 8.26 -12.28
C SER A 262 15.62 9.05 -12.58
N ARG A 263 15.55 10.09 -13.40
CA ARG A 263 16.71 10.97 -13.69
C ARG A 263 17.20 11.70 -12.45
N GLU A 264 16.26 12.18 -11.60
CA GLU A 264 16.61 12.78 -10.31
C GLU A 264 17.43 11.80 -9.45
N LEU A 265 17.06 10.54 -9.39
CA LEU A 265 17.77 9.54 -8.62
C LEU A 265 19.15 9.16 -9.21
N HIS A 266 19.35 9.34 -10.51
CA HIS A 266 20.65 9.11 -11.16
C HIS A 266 21.61 10.30 -10.99
N SER A 267 21.10 11.53 -10.77
CA SER A 267 21.95 12.68 -10.50
C SER A 267 22.55 12.55 -9.10
N THR A 268 23.85 12.34 -9.01
CA THR A 268 24.59 12.33 -7.74
C THR A 268 24.40 13.68 -7.06
N PRO A 269 23.96 13.77 -5.79
CA PRO A 269 23.92 15.04 -5.09
C PRO A 269 25.34 15.61 -5.03
N PRO A 270 25.52 16.93 -5.17
CA PRO A 270 26.81 17.53 -4.92
C PRO A 270 27.24 17.12 -3.51
N SER A 271 28.42 16.50 -3.39
CA SER A 271 28.99 16.09 -2.11
C SER A 271 29.06 17.33 -1.22
N THR A 272 28.16 17.44 -0.26
CA THR A 272 28.30 18.38 0.86
C THR A 272 29.46 17.89 1.68
N GLY A 273 30.65 18.34 1.27
CA GLY A 273 31.87 18.16 2.03
C GLY A 273 31.69 18.82 3.39
N HIS A 274 31.40 18.03 4.40
CA HIS A 274 31.60 18.44 5.77
C HIS A 274 33.11 18.61 5.93
N ARG A 275 33.60 19.84 5.65
CA ARG A 275 34.88 20.29 6.19
C ARG A 275 34.67 20.35 7.70
N LEU A 276 35.09 19.31 8.40
CA LEU A 276 35.44 19.42 9.80
C LEU A 276 36.63 20.38 9.85
N ALA A 277 36.36 21.64 10.18
CA ALA A 277 37.40 22.58 10.58
C ALA A 277 37.93 22.06 11.91
N GLY A 278 39.25 21.81 11.95
CA GLY A 278 40.03 21.47 13.12
C GLY A 278 40.10 22.60 14.15
#